data_7044b5a044e2d37c2de2a60d1fb009ce
#
_entry.id   7044b5a044e2d37c2de2a60d1fb009ce
#
_cell.length_a   1.000
_cell.length_b   1.000
_cell.length_c   1.000
_cell.angle_alpha   90.00
_cell.angle_beta   90.00
_cell.angle_gamma   90.00
#
_symmetry.space_group_name_H-M   'P 1'
#
loop_
_entity.id
_entity.type
_entity.pdbx_description
1 polymer ?
#
loop_
_entity_poly.entity_id
_entity_poly.type
_entity_poly.pdbx_seq_one_letter_code
_entity_poly.pdbx_strand_id
1 'polypeptide(L)'
;MRCLQTLALATAVMIANLATNAVAESPAGMKLYAFSSGALTIGKGVLQNFGPMDPPIKIPVGFFVIKHPKGNVLYDTGNNDKIIKDPSYWGPFFESLKPVNTPDVAIDVQLQKIGMTPDDIKYVVVSHMHLDHAGNLAKFPNSTIVMQRDEIYYGFWPDEPFTGPFIPGDAAVLRSKTGTGKPNAFNMLILDNEDKDLFGDGSVIVKNAPGHTKGHQMMLIRLPKTGPTILTGDNVYFRENVEKSIPPNLVLAYDPAAIMRAYEYIRYMKASEGADFFTSHDPEAYKARKKAPEFYD
;
A
#
# COMPACT_ATOMS: atom_id res chain seq x y z
N MET A 1 19.06 -69.29 45.06
CA MET A 1 18.09 -68.82 44.11
C MET A 1 18.32 -67.33 43.92
N ARG A 2 18.95 -66.93 42.81
CA ARG A 2 19.24 -65.54 42.49
C ARG A 2 18.36 -65.12 41.30
N CYS A 3 17.46 -64.18 41.57
CA CYS A 3 16.58 -63.59 40.53
C CYS A 3 17.39 -62.48 39.78
N LEU A 4 17.62 -62.70 38.50
CA LEU A 4 18.14 -61.66 37.62
C LEU A 4 16.93 -60.85 37.11
N GLN A 5 16.91 -59.54 37.43
CA GLN A 5 16.03 -58.59 36.83
C GLN A 5 16.75 -57.94 35.61
N THR A 6 16.25 -58.19 34.42
CA THR A 6 16.66 -57.58 33.19
C THR A 6 15.99 -56.21 33.06
N LEU A 7 16.80 -55.12 33.07
CA LEU A 7 16.36 -53.76 32.84
C LEU A 7 16.34 -53.49 31.31
N ALA A 8 15.17 -53.35 30.74
CA ALA A 8 15.04 -52.95 29.35
C ALA A 8 15.09 -51.41 29.23
N LEU A 9 16.14 -50.89 28.59
CA LEU A 9 16.31 -49.47 28.30
C LEU A 9 15.50 -49.16 27.03
N ALA A 10 14.39 -48.45 27.17
CA ALA A 10 13.61 -47.91 26.03
C ALA A 10 14.22 -46.58 25.59
N THR A 11 14.91 -46.59 24.48
CA THR A 11 15.46 -45.36 23.85
C THR A 11 14.32 -44.70 23.07
N ALA A 12 13.74 -43.63 23.61
CA ALA A 12 12.78 -42.79 22.88
C ALA A 12 13.56 -41.90 21.93
N VAL A 13 13.48 -42.18 20.64
CA VAL A 13 13.96 -41.28 19.58
C VAL A 13 12.98 -40.14 19.43
N MET A 14 13.30 -38.95 19.98
CA MET A 14 12.59 -37.71 19.65
C MET A 14 12.95 -37.30 18.20
N ILE A 15 12.03 -37.54 17.29
CA ILE A 15 12.07 -36.92 15.96
C ILE A 15 11.65 -35.46 16.16
N ALA A 16 12.63 -34.55 16.24
CA ALA A 16 12.36 -33.14 16.15
C ALA A 16 11.89 -32.85 14.72
N ASN A 17 10.60 -32.67 14.55
CA ASN A 17 10.06 -32.06 13.32
C ASN A 17 10.59 -30.60 13.25
N LEU A 18 11.70 -30.42 12.57
CA LEU A 18 12.09 -29.12 12.04
C LEU A 18 11.02 -28.72 11.02
N ALA A 19 10.00 -28.01 11.46
CA ALA A 19 9.13 -27.29 10.57
C ALA A 19 10.02 -26.27 9.84
N THR A 20 10.54 -26.68 8.69
CA THR A 20 11.06 -25.71 7.72
C THR A 20 9.88 -24.79 7.41
N ASN A 21 9.99 -23.52 7.78
CA ASN A 21 9.11 -22.48 7.27
C ASN A 21 9.31 -22.47 5.75
N ALA A 22 8.59 -23.33 5.05
CA ALA A 22 8.53 -23.28 3.61
C ALA A 22 7.94 -21.92 3.28
N VAL A 23 8.75 -21.03 2.72
CA VAL A 23 8.24 -19.81 2.09
C VAL A 23 7.18 -20.30 1.11
N ALA A 24 5.93 -19.85 1.31
CA ALA A 24 4.83 -20.27 0.46
C ALA A 24 5.19 -20.01 -1.00
N GLU A 25 5.08 -21.03 -1.84
CA GLU A 25 5.35 -20.90 -3.26
C GLU A 25 4.35 -19.93 -3.89
N SER A 26 4.85 -18.90 -4.55
CA SER A 26 4.00 -17.87 -5.14
C SER A 26 3.15 -18.47 -6.26
N PRO A 27 1.84 -18.21 -6.32
CA PRO A 27 0.98 -18.72 -7.37
C PRO A 27 1.49 -18.34 -8.76
N ALA A 28 1.54 -19.34 -9.68
CA ALA A 28 1.94 -19.10 -11.05
C ALA A 28 1.04 -18.06 -11.72
N GLY A 29 1.61 -17.20 -12.56
CA GLY A 29 0.88 -16.19 -13.32
C GLY A 29 0.57 -14.91 -12.56
N MET A 30 1.07 -14.75 -11.34
CA MET A 30 1.01 -13.46 -10.65
C MET A 30 1.85 -12.42 -11.39
N LYS A 31 1.33 -11.17 -11.42
CA LYS A 31 2.01 -10.03 -12.05
C LYS A 31 1.76 -8.77 -11.23
N LEU A 32 2.78 -7.94 -11.10
CA LEU A 32 2.68 -6.60 -10.52
C LEU A 32 2.85 -5.56 -11.62
N TYR A 33 1.88 -4.67 -11.75
CA TYR A 33 1.89 -3.54 -12.66
C TYR A 33 1.99 -2.23 -11.87
N ALA A 34 2.85 -1.33 -12.32
CA ALA A 34 2.96 0.01 -11.75
C ALA A 34 2.36 1.05 -12.69
N PHE A 35 1.59 1.97 -12.11
CA PHE A 35 0.90 3.06 -12.79
C PHE A 35 1.18 4.40 -12.12
N SER A 36 0.70 5.48 -12.73
CA SER A 36 0.61 6.80 -12.10
C SER A 36 -0.70 7.46 -12.48
N SER A 37 -1.34 8.09 -11.51
CA SER A 37 -2.53 8.94 -11.68
C SER A 37 -2.16 10.42 -11.91
N GLY A 38 -0.92 10.70 -12.31
CA GLY A 38 -0.40 12.03 -12.51
C GLY A 38 0.77 12.37 -11.59
N ALA A 39 0.90 13.64 -11.24
CA ALA A 39 2.01 14.11 -10.41
C ALA A 39 1.58 15.25 -9.50
N LEU A 40 2.32 15.46 -8.42
CA LEU A 40 2.21 16.60 -7.50
C LEU A 40 3.51 17.38 -7.50
N THR A 41 3.46 18.63 -7.01
CA THR A 41 4.64 19.49 -6.87
C THR A 41 4.76 19.92 -5.42
N ILE A 42 5.90 19.61 -4.79
CA ILE A 42 6.10 19.83 -3.36
C ILE A 42 7.58 20.05 -3.04
N GLY A 43 7.89 20.76 -1.98
CA GLY A 43 9.27 20.89 -1.48
C GLY A 43 9.82 19.55 -1.02
N LYS A 44 11.03 19.15 -1.45
CA LYS A 44 11.65 17.89 -1.04
C LYS A 44 11.76 17.76 0.49
N GLY A 45 11.98 18.88 1.19
CA GLY A 45 12.11 18.92 2.64
C GLY A 45 10.84 18.53 3.41
N VAL A 46 9.67 18.52 2.76
CA VAL A 46 8.43 17.99 3.33
C VAL A 46 8.46 16.46 3.35
N LEU A 47 8.98 15.85 2.28
CA LEU A 47 9.01 14.41 2.05
C LEU A 47 10.25 13.72 2.66
N GLN A 48 11.26 14.52 2.98
CA GLN A 48 12.52 14.07 3.55
C GLN A 48 13.10 15.17 4.42
N ASN A 49 13.23 14.94 5.72
CA ASN A 49 13.82 15.93 6.64
C ASN A 49 15.20 16.38 6.13
N PHE A 50 15.50 17.66 6.35
CA PHE A 50 16.73 18.32 5.91
C PHE A 50 16.89 18.44 4.39
N GLY A 51 15.91 18.02 3.60
CA GLY A 51 15.88 18.29 2.16
C GLY A 51 15.55 19.75 1.86
N PRO A 52 15.89 20.25 0.65
CA PRO A 52 15.54 21.61 0.24
C PRO A 52 14.02 21.76 0.07
N MET A 53 13.51 22.94 0.44
CA MET A 53 12.11 23.31 0.20
C MET A 53 11.94 23.96 -1.19
N ASP A 54 12.99 24.63 -1.68
CA ASP A 54 12.99 25.37 -2.94
C ASP A 54 14.26 25.06 -3.75
N PRO A 55 14.19 24.82 -5.06
CA PRO A 55 12.94 24.71 -5.83
C PRO A 55 12.13 23.46 -5.47
N PRO A 56 10.78 23.53 -5.55
CA PRO A 56 9.95 22.36 -5.35
C PRO A 56 10.17 21.33 -6.46
N ILE A 57 9.97 20.08 -6.14
CA ILE A 57 10.13 18.95 -7.07
C ILE A 57 8.78 18.41 -7.51
N LYS A 58 8.73 17.85 -8.71
CA LYS A 58 7.58 17.10 -9.21
C LYS A 58 7.74 15.63 -8.82
N ILE A 59 6.74 15.08 -8.14
CA ILE A 59 6.69 13.69 -7.72
C ILE A 59 5.54 12.96 -8.44
N PRO A 60 5.72 11.70 -8.84
CA PRO A 60 4.61 10.89 -9.38
C PRO A 60 3.61 10.57 -8.27
N VAL A 61 2.38 10.22 -8.66
CA VAL A 61 1.38 9.61 -7.76
C VAL A 61 1.16 8.19 -8.22
N GLY A 62 1.88 7.27 -7.61
CA GLY A 62 1.92 5.86 -8.00
C GLY A 62 0.76 5.07 -7.40
N PHE A 63 0.21 4.14 -8.19
CA PHE A 63 -0.66 3.08 -7.73
C PHE A 63 -0.32 1.75 -8.43
N PHE A 64 -0.77 0.62 -7.88
CA PHE A 64 -0.29 -0.68 -8.33
C PHE A 64 -1.44 -1.66 -8.49
N VAL A 65 -1.34 -2.53 -9.52
CA VAL A 65 -2.27 -3.65 -9.70
C VAL A 65 -1.51 -4.96 -9.60
N ILE A 66 -1.98 -5.83 -8.73
CA ILE A 66 -1.51 -7.20 -8.61
C ILE A 66 -2.53 -8.09 -9.30
N LYS A 67 -2.16 -8.66 -10.46
CA LYS A 67 -2.91 -9.75 -11.07
C LYS A 67 -2.66 -11.01 -10.28
N HIS A 68 -3.71 -11.64 -9.77
CA HIS A 68 -3.60 -12.84 -8.95
C HIS A 68 -4.67 -13.86 -9.37
N PRO A 69 -4.38 -15.19 -9.40
CA PRO A 69 -5.35 -16.21 -9.83
C PRO A 69 -6.65 -16.24 -9.03
N LYS A 70 -6.62 -15.85 -7.75
CA LYS A 70 -7.79 -15.81 -6.86
C LYS A 70 -8.54 -14.46 -6.89
N GLY A 71 -8.10 -13.50 -7.74
CA GLY A 71 -8.71 -12.18 -7.94
C GLY A 71 -7.70 -11.03 -7.84
N ASN A 72 -7.89 -10.00 -8.67
CA ASN A 72 -6.96 -8.89 -8.76
C ASN A 72 -7.04 -7.96 -7.55
N VAL A 73 -5.89 -7.39 -7.17
CA VAL A 73 -5.77 -6.43 -6.06
C VAL A 73 -5.26 -5.10 -6.63
N LEU A 74 -5.92 -4.02 -6.27
CA LEU A 74 -5.45 -2.66 -6.49
C LEU A 74 -4.88 -2.13 -5.17
N TYR A 75 -3.68 -1.57 -5.19
CA TYR A 75 -3.07 -0.87 -4.08
C TYR A 75 -3.05 0.62 -4.38
N ASP A 76 -3.83 1.39 -3.62
CA ASP A 76 -4.17 2.79 -3.78
C ASP A 76 -4.97 3.11 -5.07
N THR A 77 -5.66 4.24 -5.07
CA THR A 77 -6.53 4.66 -6.18
C THR A 77 -6.09 5.99 -6.83
N GLY A 78 -4.97 6.54 -6.37
CA GLY A 78 -4.41 7.77 -6.93
C GLY A 78 -5.23 9.04 -6.69
N ASN A 79 -4.87 10.09 -7.40
CA ASN A 79 -5.60 11.37 -7.41
C ASN A 79 -7.03 11.19 -7.89
N ASN A 80 -7.99 11.90 -7.28
CA ASN A 80 -9.36 11.86 -7.77
C ASN A 80 -9.48 12.48 -9.17
N ASP A 81 -10.02 11.70 -10.12
CA ASP A 81 -10.16 12.13 -11.52
C ASP A 81 -11.09 13.32 -11.71
N LYS A 82 -11.90 13.68 -10.70
CA LYS A 82 -12.73 14.90 -10.74
C LYS A 82 -11.89 16.15 -10.93
N ILE A 83 -10.68 16.20 -10.34
CA ILE A 83 -9.80 17.39 -10.47
C ILE A 83 -9.37 17.69 -11.90
N ILE A 84 -9.49 16.73 -12.82
CA ILE A 84 -9.21 16.96 -14.26
C ILE A 84 -10.17 18.02 -14.83
N LYS A 85 -11.42 18.02 -14.37
CA LYS A 85 -12.48 18.93 -14.85
C LYS A 85 -12.84 20.01 -13.84
N ASP A 86 -12.68 19.74 -12.56
CA ASP A 86 -13.04 20.63 -11.47
C ASP A 86 -11.92 20.71 -10.41
N PRO A 87 -10.97 21.63 -10.61
CA PRO A 87 -9.90 21.87 -9.63
C PRO A 87 -10.40 22.21 -8.24
N SER A 88 -11.59 22.82 -8.11
CA SER A 88 -12.16 23.22 -6.81
C SER A 88 -12.48 22.03 -5.91
N TYR A 89 -12.55 20.80 -6.46
CA TYR A 89 -12.80 19.59 -5.68
C TYR A 89 -11.73 19.34 -4.60
N TRP A 90 -10.48 19.74 -4.83
CA TRP A 90 -9.41 19.66 -3.83
C TRP A 90 -9.28 20.93 -2.98
N GLY A 91 -10.05 21.99 -3.30
CA GLY A 91 -9.96 23.26 -2.58
C GLY A 91 -8.54 23.81 -2.53
N PRO A 92 -8.05 24.25 -1.35
CA PRO A 92 -6.70 24.84 -1.23
C PRO A 92 -5.55 23.90 -1.63
N PHE A 93 -5.76 22.57 -1.54
CA PHE A 93 -4.73 21.59 -1.88
C PHE A 93 -4.38 21.63 -3.37
N PHE A 94 -5.32 22.00 -4.25
CA PHE A 94 -5.05 22.11 -5.67
C PHE A 94 -3.95 23.14 -5.95
N GLU A 95 -4.05 24.31 -5.36
CA GLU A 95 -3.07 25.39 -5.55
C GLU A 95 -1.72 25.07 -4.86
N SER A 96 -1.75 24.42 -3.71
CA SER A 96 -0.53 24.12 -2.94
C SER A 96 0.28 22.97 -3.54
N LEU A 97 -0.39 21.94 -4.09
CA LEU A 97 0.25 20.73 -4.63
C LEU A 97 0.39 20.76 -6.14
N LYS A 98 -0.28 21.70 -6.84
CA LYS A 98 -0.23 21.91 -8.29
C LYS A 98 -0.29 20.59 -9.08
N PRO A 99 -1.35 19.79 -8.92
CA PRO A 99 -1.42 18.47 -9.55
C PRO A 99 -1.36 18.56 -11.07
N VAL A 100 -0.69 17.60 -11.67
CA VAL A 100 -0.70 17.39 -13.13
C VAL A 100 -1.55 16.18 -13.40
N ASN A 101 -2.83 16.41 -13.66
CA ASN A 101 -3.81 15.37 -13.99
C ASN A 101 -4.42 15.67 -15.35
N THR A 102 -4.28 14.73 -16.27
CA THR A 102 -4.82 14.77 -17.63
C THR A 102 -5.77 13.56 -17.83
N PRO A 103 -6.67 13.58 -18.81
CA PRO A 103 -7.61 12.47 -19.01
C PRO A 103 -6.95 11.11 -19.20
N ASP A 104 -5.74 11.05 -19.74
CA ASP A 104 -4.99 9.81 -19.99
C ASP A 104 -4.41 9.18 -18.72
N VAL A 105 -4.31 9.92 -17.60
CA VAL A 105 -3.88 9.37 -16.30
C VAL A 105 -5.05 8.97 -15.40
N ALA A 106 -6.30 9.18 -15.84
CA ALA A 106 -7.48 8.72 -15.11
C ALA A 106 -7.40 7.20 -14.86
N ILE A 107 -7.79 6.76 -13.65
CA ILE A 107 -7.53 5.39 -13.19
C ILE A 107 -8.16 4.32 -14.08
N ASP A 108 -9.35 4.53 -14.59
CA ASP A 108 -10.03 3.63 -15.53
C ASP A 108 -9.30 3.55 -16.87
N VAL A 109 -8.79 4.67 -17.39
CA VAL A 109 -7.96 4.70 -18.60
C VAL A 109 -6.63 3.98 -18.38
N GLN A 110 -6.04 4.12 -17.21
CA GLN A 110 -4.81 3.41 -16.87
C GLN A 110 -5.03 1.90 -16.78
N LEU A 111 -6.13 1.43 -16.16
CA LEU A 111 -6.46 0.00 -16.08
C LEU A 111 -6.67 -0.63 -17.46
N GLN A 112 -7.20 0.11 -18.42
CA GLN A 112 -7.37 -0.37 -19.81
C GLN A 112 -6.04 -0.73 -20.50
N LYS A 113 -4.89 -0.15 -20.07
CA LYS A 113 -3.57 -0.51 -20.61
C LYS A 113 -3.20 -1.98 -20.39
N ILE A 114 -3.84 -2.62 -19.40
CA ILE A 114 -3.65 -4.04 -19.09
C ILE A 114 -4.93 -4.86 -19.34
N GLY A 115 -5.88 -4.30 -20.09
CA GLY A 115 -7.14 -4.94 -20.44
C GLY A 115 -8.09 -5.13 -19.26
N MET A 116 -8.01 -4.28 -18.23
CA MET A 116 -8.86 -4.32 -17.04
C MET A 116 -9.77 -3.10 -16.94
N THR A 117 -10.86 -3.28 -16.22
CA THR A 117 -11.81 -2.27 -15.78
C THR A 117 -11.87 -2.26 -14.25
N PRO A 118 -12.48 -1.28 -13.60
CA PRO A 118 -12.73 -1.30 -12.16
C PRO A 118 -13.45 -2.57 -11.66
N ASP A 119 -14.32 -3.17 -12.48
CA ASP A 119 -15.07 -4.38 -12.11
C ASP A 119 -14.20 -5.64 -12.04
N ASP A 120 -13.00 -5.62 -12.64
CA ASP A 120 -12.03 -6.72 -12.56
C ASP A 120 -11.23 -6.73 -11.24
N ILE A 121 -11.39 -5.70 -10.41
CA ILE A 121 -10.68 -5.54 -9.15
C ILE A 121 -11.50 -6.15 -8.01
N LYS A 122 -10.94 -7.19 -7.39
CA LYS A 122 -11.57 -7.87 -6.24
C LYS A 122 -11.34 -7.13 -4.93
N TYR A 123 -10.11 -6.69 -4.68
CA TYR A 123 -9.72 -5.95 -3.48
C TYR A 123 -9.11 -4.61 -3.86
N VAL A 124 -9.53 -3.55 -3.19
CA VAL A 124 -8.83 -2.26 -3.19
C VAL A 124 -8.22 -2.09 -1.80
N VAL A 125 -6.92 -2.20 -1.71
CA VAL A 125 -6.16 -1.97 -0.48
C VAL A 125 -5.70 -0.53 -0.50
N VAL A 126 -6.16 0.27 0.44
CA VAL A 126 -5.80 1.68 0.55
C VAL A 126 -4.72 1.82 1.59
N SER A 127 -3.53 2.30 1.18
CA SER A 127 -2.43 2.49 2.12
C SER A 127 -2.83 3.44 3.25
N HIS A 128 -3.50 4.53 2.89
CA HIS A 128 -4.07 5.53 3.79
C HIS A 128 -5.04 6.45 3.03
N MET A 129 -5.80 7.29 3.75
CA MET A 129 -6.92 8.04 3.18
C MET A 129 -6.57 9.44 2.65
N HIS A 130 -5.30 9.80 2.42
CA HIS A 130 -4.98 11.08 1.78
C HIS A 130 -5.47 11.13 0.34
N LEU A 131 -5.63 12.37 -0.13
CA LEU A 131 -6.30 12.73 -1.41
C LEU A 131 -5.70 12.09 -2.66
N ASP A 132 -4.44 11.71 -2.61
CA ASP A 132 -3.70 11.10 -3.72
C ASP A 132 -3.54 9.58 -3.59
N HIS A 133 -4.13 8.96 -2.58
CA HIS A 133 -4.20 7.51 -2.38
C HIS A 133 -5.63 6.97 -2.42
N ALA A 134 -6.59 7.69 -1.84
CA ALA A 134 -8.00 7.28 -1.75
C ALA A 134 -8.92 7.97 -2.76
N GLY A 135 -8.38 8.74 -3.70
CA GLY A 135 -9.15 9.67 -4.54
C GLY A 135 -10.25 9.03 -5.39
N ASN A 136 -10.05 7.84 -5.89
CA ASN A 136 -10.99 7.20 -6.83
C ASN A 136 -11.76 6.00 -6.26
N LEU A 137 -11.90 5.89 -4.93
CA LEU A 137 -12.65 4.78 -4.30
C LEU A 137 -14.05 4.59 -4.89
N ALA A 138 -14.73 5.68 -5.24
CA ALA A 138 -16.07 5.67 -5.85
C ALA A 138 -16.16 4.87 -7.15
N LYS A 139 -15.05 4.63 -7.84
CA LYS A 139 -15.01 3.86 -9.09
C LYS A 139 -15.01 2.35 -8.89
N PHE A 140 -14.89 1.86 -7.65
CA PHE A 140 -14.76 0.44 -7.33
C PHE A 140 -15.90 -0.09 -6.46
N PRO A 141 -17.19 0.10 -6.86
CA PRO A 141 -18.33 -0.27 -6.02
C PRO A 141 -18.49 -1.78 -5.82
N ASN A 142 -17.91 -2.59 -6.71
CA ASN A 142 -17.99 -4.05 -6.66
C ASN A 142 -16.80 -4.70 -5.96
N SER A 143 -15.79 -3.90 -5.60
CA SER A 143 -14.59 -4.36 -4.88
C SER A 143 -14.82 -4.40 -3.37
N THR A 144 -14.01 -5.21 -2.67
CA THR A 144 -13.87 -5.13 -1.22
C THR A 144 -12.76 -4.14 -0.88
N ILE A 145 -13.12 -3.04 -0.19
CA ILE A 145 -12.15 -2.05 0.28
C ILE A 145 -11.49 -2.55 1.56
N VAL A 146 -10.16 -2.59 1.59
CA VAL A 146 -9.38 -3.11 2.72
C VAL A 146 -8.65 -1.95 3.38
N MET A 147 -8.94 -1.69 4.65
CA MET A 147 -8.34 -0.63 5.46
C MET A 147 -8.17 -1.06 6.92
N GLN A 148 -7.20 -0.45 7.59
CA GLN A 148 -7.07 -0.57 9.05
C GLN A 148 -8.16 0.26 9.73
N ARG A 149 -8.62 -0.19 10.89
CA ARG A 149 -9.64 0.51 11.70
C ARG A 149 -9.21 1.94 12.03
N ASP A 150 -7.96 2.12 12.48
CA ASP A 150 -7.46 3.42 12.90
C ASP A 150 -7.34 4.39 11.72
N GLU A 151 -7.12 3.91 10.48
CA GLU A 151 -7.14 4.76 9.31
C GLU A 151 -8.54 5.33 9.03
N ILE A 152 -9.56 4.50 9.18
CA ILE A 152 -10.95 4.92 9.00
C ILE A 152 -11.30 6.01 10.01
N TYR A 153 -10.97 5.78 11.29
CA TYR A 153 -11.21 6.80 12.32
C TYR A 153 -10.43 8.07 12.06
N TYR A 154 -9.15 7.95 11.74
CA TYR A 154 -8.28 9.10 11.48
C TYR A 154 -8.71 9.90 10.25
N GLY A 155 -9.11 9.24 9.15
CA GLY A 155 -9.58 9.91 7.93
C GLY A 155 -10.92 10.64 8.10
N PHE A 156 -11.77 10.20 9.01
CA PHE A 156 -13.05 10.88 9.30
C PHE A 156 -12.97 11.90 10.45
N TRP A 157 -12.07 11.68 11.40
CA TRP A 157 -11.87 12.53 12.59
C TRP A 157 -10.36 12.64 12.88
N PRO A 158 -9.61 13.38 12.04
CA PRO A 158 -8.16 13.51 12.22
C PRO A 158 -7.84 14.25 13.52
N ASP A 159 -6.78 13.81 14.20
CA ASP A 159 -6.28 14.46 15.40
C ASP A 159 -5.55 15.77 15.06
N GLU A 160 -5.86 16.87 15.74
CA GLU A 160 -5.10 18.12 15.61
C GLU A 160 -3.65 17.95 16.16
N PRO A 161 -2.64 18.50 15.49
CA PRO A 161 -2.66 19.32 14.27
C PRO A 161 -2.58 18.51 12.96
N PHE A 162 -2.69 17.20 13.00
CA PHE A 162 -2.51 16.28 11.88
C PHE A 162 -3.81 16.15 11.06
N THR A 163 -4.39 17.28 10.67
CA THR A 163 -5.64 17.29 9.91
C THR A 163 -5.48 16.86 8.44
N GLY A 164 -4.25 16.63 7.98
CA GLY A 164 -3.90 16.01 6.70
C GLY A 164 -4.69 16.45 5.46
N PRO A 165 -4.24 16.08 4.27
CA PRO A 165 -4.95 16.35 3.03
C PRO A 165 -6.06 15.31 2.79
N PHE A 166 -7.08 15.26 3.65
CA PHE A 166 -8.26 14.43 3.49
C PHE A 166 -9.34 15.19 2.70
N ILE A 167 -9.91 14.54 1.69
CA ILE A 167 -11.04 15.08 0.95
C ILE A 167 -12.32 14.38 1.43
N PRO A 168 -13.23 15.08 2.10
CA PRO A 168 -14.45 14.47 2.63
C PRO A 168 -15.27 13.72 1.57
N GLY A 169 -15.26 14.22 0.32
CA GLY A 169 -15.95 13.60 -0.80
C GLY A 169 -15.40 12.23 -1.19
N ASP A 170 -14.09 12.00 -1.03
CA ASP A 170 -13.45 10.71 -1.32
C ASP A 170 -13.85 9.66 -0.26
N ALA A 171 -13.84 10.06 1.01
CA ALA A 171 -14.22 9.21 2.13
C ALA A 171 -15.75 8.98 2.23
N ALA A 172 -16.56 9.93 1.77
CA ALA A 172 -18.02 9.87 1.90
C ALA A 172 -18.64 8.62 1.27
N VAL A 173 -18.02 8.09 0.20
CA VAL A 173 -18.50 6.88 -0.47
C VAL A 173 -18.49 5.67 0.44
N LEU A 174 -17.59 5.60 1.41
CA LEU A 174 -17.51 4.50 2.37
C LEU A 174 -18.70 4.47 3.34
N ARG A 175 -19.40 5.60 3.51
CA ARG A 175 -20.58 5.75 4.37
C ARG A 175 -21.88 5.92 3.58
N SER A 176 -21.79 6.13 2.27
CA SER A 176 -22.99 6.43 1.50
C SER A 176 -23.84 5.19 1.28
N LYS A 177 -25.12 5.31 1.63
CA LYS A 177 -26.14 4.53 0.97
C LYS A 177 -26.20 5.09 -0.45
N THR A 178 -25.67 4.36 -1.43
CA THR A 178 -25.72 4.84 -2.81
C THR A 178 -27.16 5.11 -3.20
N GLY A 179 -27.37 6.09 -4.08
CA GLY A 179 -28.68 6.38 -4.66
C GLY A 179 -29.34 5.23 -5.42
N THR A 180 -28.77 4.03 -5.37
CA THR A 180 -29.32 2.78 -5.89
C THR A 180 -30.26 2.08 -4.89
N GLY A 181 -30.45 2.62 -3.69
CA GLY A 181 -31.31 2.04 -2.65
C GLY A 181 -30.73 0.78 -2.00
N LYS A 182 -29.54 0.32 -2.41
CA LYS A 182 -28.87 -0.80 -1.75
C LYS A 182 -28.16 -0.30 -0.49
N PRO A 183 -28.39 -0.89 0.70
CA PRO A 183 -27.60 -0.59 1.88
C PRO A 183 -26.18 -1.07 1.64
N ASN A 184 -25.18 -0.25 2.00
CA ASN A 184 -23.74 -0.53 1.91
C ASN A 184 -23.29 -0.85 0.47
N ALA A 185 -23.13 0.19 -0.36
CA ALA A 185 -22.63 0.03 -1.72
C ALA A 185 -21.20 -0.48 -1.81
N PHE A 186 -20.44 -0.37 -0.72
CA PHE A 186 -19.06 -0.82 -0.67
C PHE A 186 -18.92 -1.95 0.36
N ASN A 187 -18.36 -3.08 -0.07
CA ASN A 187 -17.90 -4.10 0.85
C ASN A 187 -16.63 -3.61 1.51
N MET A 188 -16.54 -3.66 2.83
CA MET A 188 -15.34 -3.28 3.57
C MET A 188 -14.82 -4.47 4.36
N LEU A 189 -13.52 -4.72 4.23
CA LEU A 189 -12.74 -5.55 5.13
C LEU A 189 -11.95 -4.61 6.05
N ILE A 190 -12.50 -4.36 7.23
CA ILE A 190 -11.86 -3.53 8.25
C ILE A 190 -10.95 -4.42 9.08
N LEU A 191 -9.64 -4.15 9.02
CA LEU A 191 -8.63 -4.83 9.81
C LEU A 191 -8.48 -4.16 11.18
N ASP A 192 -8.27 -4.95 12.22
CA ASP A 192 -8.15 -4.45 13.59
C ASP A 192 -6.71 -4.10 13.94
N ASN A 193 -6.09 -3.24 13.11
CA ASN A 193 -4.69 -2.84 13.20
C ASN A 193 -3.74 -4.04 13.19
N GLU A 194 -4.00 -4.96 12.28
CA GLU A 194 -3.29 -6.23 12.15
C GLU A 194 -2.86 -6.50 10.70
N ASP A 195 -1.93 -7.43 10.56
CA ASP A 195 -1.54 -7.97 9.26
C ASP A 195 -2.62 -8.89 8.70
N LYS A 196 -2.76 -8.89 7.36
CA LYS A 196 -3.74 -9.75 6.69
C LYS A 196 -3.17 -10.42 5.44
N ASP A 197 -3.09 -11.72 5.44
CA ASP A 197 -2.92 -12.49 4.21
C ASP A 197 -4.25 -12.52 3.45
N LEU A 198 -4.31 -11.85 2.29
CA LEU A 198 -5.55 -11.67 1.53
C LEU A 198 -6.07 -12.98 0.93
N PHE A 199 -5.18 -13.91 0.60
CA PHE A 199 -5.54 -15.14 -0.09
C PHE A 199 -5.26 -16.41 0.73
N GLY A 200 -4.63 -16.27 1.90
CA GLY A 200 -4.30 -17.37 2.79
C GLY A 200 -3.16 -18.27 2.28
N ASP A 201 -2.33 -17.74 1.35
CA ASP A 201 -1.23 -18.49 0.74
C ASP A 201 0.12 -17.78 0.85
N GLY A 202 0.18 -16.69 1.61
CA GLY A 202 1.40 -15.91 1.84
C GLY A 202 1.86 -15.06 0.66
N SER A 203 1.13 -15.06 -0.46
CA SER A 203 1.54 -14.37 -1.69
C SER A 203 1.28 -12.85 -1.65
N VAL A 204 0.21 -12.41 -0.97
CA VAL A 204 -0.16 -10.99 -0.84
C VAL A 204 -0.58 -10.71 0.59
N ILE A 205 0.27 -10.01 1.31
CA ILE A 205 0.08 -9.71 2.74
C ILE A 205 -0.04 -8.19 2.92
N VAL A 206 -1.19 -7.75 3.42
CA VAL A 206 -1.36 -6.40 3.95
C VAL A 206 -0.65 -6.32 5.29
N LYS A 207 0.26 -5.36 5.43
CA LYS A 207 1.05 -5.14 6.64
C LYS A 207 0.52 -3.92 7.38
N ASN A 208 0.08 -4.09 8.61
CA ASN A 208 -0.18 -2.95 9.48
C ASN A 208 1.12 -2.19 9.70
N ALA A 209 1.17 -0.94 9.29
CA ALA A 209 2.37 -0.12 9.30
C ALA A 209 2.02 1.34 9.63
N PRO A 210 1.49 1.62 10.84
CA PRO A 210 1.23 2.99 11.25
C PRO A 210 2.50 3.83 11.19
N GLY A 211 2.35 5.13 10.97
CA GLY A 211 3.51 6.02 10.91
C GLY A 211 3.21 7.33 10.21
N HIS A 212 3.01 7.31 8.91
CA HIS A 212 2.57 8.47 8.12
C HIS A 212 1.18 8.92 8.54
N THR A 213 0.24 7.99 8.61
CA THR A 213 -1.06 8.14 9.26
C THR A 213 -1.24 7.10 10.36
N LYS A 214 -2.30 7.24 11.16
CA LYS A 214 -2.58 6.41 12.33
C LYS A 214 -2.81 4.94 11.99
N GLY A 215 -3.44 4.68 10.84
CA GLY A 215 -3.75 3.34 10.37
C GLY A 215 -3.12 3.03 9.00
N HIS A 216 -2.00 3.69 8.68
CA HIS A 216 -1.28 3.40 7.43
C HIS A 216 -0.92 1.91 7.30
N GLN A 217 -0.98 1.39 6.08
CA GLN A 217 -0.61 0.01 5.78
C GLN A 217 0.27 -0.10 4.53
N MET A 218 1.20 -1.03 4.57
CA MET A 218 2.05 -1.45 3.43
C MET A 218 1.52 -2.76 2.86
N MET A 219 2.09 -3.23 1.75
CA MET A 219 1.76 -4.54 1.18
C MET A 219 3.04 -5.29 0.79
N LEU A 220 3.18 -6.51 1.30
CA LEU A 220 4.20 -7.45 0.86
C LEU A 220 3.60 -8.38 -0.20
N ILE A 221 4.26 -8.46 -1.36
CA ILE A 221 3.88 -9.31 -2.48
C ILE A 221 5.03 -10.26 -2.74
N ARG A 222 4.77 -11.55 -2.91
CA ARG A 222 5.76 -12.54 -3.31
C ARG A 222 5.52 -12.91 -4.77
N LEU A 223 6.31 -12.35 -5.66
CA LEU A 223 6.22 -12.60 -7.10
C LEU A 223 7.04 -13.84 -7.47
N PRO A 224 6.60 -14.65 -8.46
CA PRO A 224 7.25 -15.94 -8.78
C PRO A 224 8.72 -15.83 -9.20
N LYS A 225 9.09 -14.79 -9.96
CA LYS A 225 10.46 -14.59 -10.46
C LYS A 225 11.15 -13.37 -9.86
N THR A 226 10.40 -12.27 -9.70
CA THR A 226 10.95 -11.04 -9.13
C THR A 226 11.25 -11.20 -7.63
N GLY A 227 10.52 -12.11 -6.94
CA GLY A 227 10.66 -12.34 -5.51
C GLY A 227 9.83 -11.37 -4.66
N PRO A 228 10.15 -11.25 -3.36
CA PRO A 228 9.40 -10.41 -2.44
C PRO A 228 9.53 -8.93 -2.81
N THR A 229 8.41 -8.23 -2.87
CA THR A 229 8.33 -6.81 -3.19
C THR A 229 7.39 -6.13 -2.21
N ILE A 230 7.81 -5.00 -1.63
CA ILE A 230 7.02 -4.24 -0.66
C ILE A 230 6.52 -2.96 -1.32
N LEU A 231 5.19 -2.75 -1.33
CA LEU A 231 4.59 -1.46 -1.66
C LEU A 231 4.48 -0.67 -0.37
N THR A 232 5.14 0.49 -0.31
CA THR A 232 5.39 1.18 0.95
C THR A 232 4.35 2.21 1.35
N GLY A 233 3.50 2.64 0.40
CA GLY A 233 2.72 3.87 0.61
C GLY A 233 3.64 5.02 1.03
N ASP A 234 3.13 5.92 1.87
CA ASP A 234 3.82 7.14 2.27
C ASP A 234 4.65 7.01 3.55
N ASN A 235 4.80 5.82 4.11
CA ASN A 235 5.87 5.60 5.06
C ASN A 235 7.26 5.81 4.42
N VAL A 236 7.35 5.67 3.08
CA VAL A 236 8.60 5.90 2.33
C VAL A 236 8.31 6.70 1.06
N TYR A 237 8.81 7.93 1.01
CA TYR A 237 8.71 8.78 -0.18
C TYR A 237 9.81 8.50 -1.20
N PHE A 238 11.05 8.41 -0.74
CA PHE A 238 12.23 8.13 -1.56
C PHE A 238 12.97 6.90 -1.06
N ARG A 239 13.62 6.18 -1.96
CA ARG A 239 14.51 5.07 -1.55
C ARG A 239 15.55 5.53 -0.53
N GLU A 240 16.04 6.74 -0.68
CA GLU A 240 17.00 7.39 0.21
C GLU A 240 16.49 7.50 1.66
N ASN A 241 15.18 7.64 1.89
CA ASN A 241 14.62 7.67 3.25
C ASN A 241 15.01 6.40 4.03
N VAL A 242 14.82 5.23 3.42
CA VAL A 242 15.17 3.94 4.03
C VAL A 242 16.69 3.76 4.13
N GLU A 243 17.42 4.07 3.06
CA GLU A 243 18.87 3.84 2.97
C GLU A 243 19.64 4.67 4.00
N LYS A 244 19.22 5.92 4.21
CA LYS A 244 19.89 6.86 5.12
C LYS A 244 19.17 7.06 6.46
N SER A 245 18.07 6.37 6.70
CA SER A 245 17.23 6.54 7.90
C SER A 245 16.76 7.98 8.10
N ILE A 246 16.30 8.63 7.01
CA ILE A 246 15.82 10.01 7.05
C ILE A 246 14.27 9.99 6.93
N PRO A 247 13.52 10.25 8.00
CA PRO A 247 12.06 10.29 7.96
C PRO A 247 11.57 11.54 7.20
N PRO A 248 10.29 11.58 6.78
CA PRO A 248 9.67 12.80 6.30
C PRO A 248 9.58 13.85 7.40
N ASN A 249 9.22 15.08 7.02
CA ASN A 249 8.93 16.13 7.98
C ASN A 249 7.78 15.73 8.90
N LEU A 250 7.78 16.27 10.13
CA LEU A 250 6.75 15.96 11.15
C LEU A 250 5.32 16.26 10.68
N VAL A 251 5.15 17.19 9.73
CA VAL A 251 3.83 17.48 9.15
C VAL A 251 3.23 16.29 8.39
N LEU A 252 4.07 15.35 7.94
CA LEU A 252 3.70 14.11 7.25
C LEU A 252 4.04 12.85 8.06
N ALA A 253 4.35 12.97 9.33
CA ALA A 253 4.74 11.86 10.19
C ALA A 253 3.91 11.88 11.48
N TYR A 254 2.77 11.19 11.48
CA TYR A 254 1.93 11.04 12.68
C TYR A 254 2.71 10.37 13.83
N ASP A 255 3.45 9.29 13.52
CA ASP A 255 4.38 8.62 14.45
C ASP A 255 5.74 8.40 13.77
N PRO A 256 6.69 9.33 13.94
CA PRO A 256 8.03 9.17 13.35
C PRO A 256 8.77 7.91 13.79
N ALA A 257 8.54 7.45 15.02
CA ALA A 257 9.18 6.23 15.52
C ALA A 257 8.60 4.98 14.81
N ALA A 258 7.32 4.98 14.50
CA ALA A 258 6.70 3.91 13.72
C ALA A 258 7.21 3.91 12.27
N ILE A 259 7.42 5.07 11.65
CA ILE A 259 8.06 5.17 10.34
C ILE A 259 9.45 4.54 10.36
N MET A 260 10.24 4.83 11.40
CA MET A 260 11.58 4.22 11.53
C MET A 260 11.51 2.70 11.68
N ARG A 261 10.52 2.16 12.40
CA ARG A 261 10.28 0.71 12.47
C ARG A 261 9.89 0.12 11.10
N ALA A 262 9.12 0.85 10.29
CA ALA A 262 8.82 0.43 8.91
C ALA A 262 10.10 0.38 8.04
N TYR A 263 11.03 1.33 8.19
CA TYR A 263 12.33 1.29 7.50
C TYR A 263 13.17 0.08 7.93
N GLU A 264 13.18 -0.24 9.22
CA GLU A 264 13.89 -1.43 9.73
C GLU A 264 13.25 -2.72 9.20
N TYR A 265 11.94 -2.80 9.15
CA TYR A 265 11.24 -3.93 8.54
C TYR A 265 11.65 -4.10 7.07
N ILE A 266 11.68 -3.03 6.27
CA ILE A 266 12.09 -3.08 4.86
C ILE A 266 13.55 -3.56 4.74
N ARG A 267 14.46 -3.03 5.56
CA ARG A 267 15.88 -3.47 5.58
C ARG A 267 16.01 -4.94 5.98
N TYR A 268 15.25 -5.37 6.98
CA TYR A 268 15.23 -6.77 7.40
C TYR A 268 14.77 -7.68 6.26
N MET A 269 13.66 -7.36 5.60
CA MET A 269 13.14 -8.14 4.47
C MET A 269 14.12 -8.17 3.29
N LYS A 270 14.80 -7.05 3.03
CA LYS A 270 15.85 -6.99 2.01
C LYS A 270 17.03 -7.91 2.35
N ALA A 271 17.47 -7.92 3.60
CA ALA A 271 18.60 -8.73 4.05
C ALA A 271 18.26 -10.22 4.16
N SER A 272 17.05 -10.58 4.64
CA SER A 272 16.65 -11.95 4.91
C SER A 272 16.04 -12.68 3.72
N GLU A 273 15.29 -11.96 2.87
CA GLU A 273 14.54 -12.56 1.76
C GLU A 273 14.89 -11.96 0.39
N GLY A 274 15.81 -11.00 0.32
CA GLY A 274 16.15 -10.31 -0.94
C GLY A 274 15.05 -9.37 -1.44
N ALA A 275 14.15 -8.93 -0.57
CA ALA A 275 13.02 -8.09 -0.95
C ALA A 275 13.48 -6.75 -1.54
N ASP A 276 12.80 -6.30 -2.59
CA ASP A 276 12.84 -4.90 -3.04
C ASP A 276 11.59 -4.15 -2.57
N PHE A 277 11.58 -2.82 -2.72
CA PHE A 277 10.41 -2.03 -2.35
C PHE A 277 10.11 -0.94 -3.38
N PHE A 278 8.83 -0.62 -3.51
CA PHE A 278 8.30 0.37 -4.44
C PHE A 278 7.56 1.46 -3.67
N THR A 279 7.97 2.69 -3.93
CA THR A 279 7.36 3.90 -3.39
C THR A 279 6.37 4.48 -4.40
N SER A 280 5.42 5.29 -3.94
CA SER A 280 4.44 5.98 -4.81
C SER A 280 4.98 7.29 -5.38
N HIS A 281 5.97 7.92 -4.71
CA HIS A 281 6.34 9.31 -4.95
C HIS A 281 7.80 9.55 -5.37
N ASP A 282 8.66 8.53 -5.40
CA ASP A 282 10.07 8.69 -5.81
C ASP A 282 10.18 8.87 -7.34
N PRO A 283 10.57 10.07 -7.85
CA PRO A 283 10.63 10.31 -9.29
C PRO A 283 11.73 9.49 -9.97
N GLU A 284 12.86 9.27 -9.31
CA GLU A 284 13.96 8.50 -9.91
C GLU A 284 13.62 7.00 -9.92
N ALA A 285 13.07 6.47 -8.84
CA ALA A 285 12.59 5.10 -8.80
C ALA A 285 11.45 4.87 -9.81
N TYR A 286 10.53 5.81 -9.94
CA TYR A 286 9.45 5.74 -10.93
C TYR A 286 9.98 5.75 -12.37
N LYS A 287 10.97 6.60 -12.67
CA LYS A 287 11.60 6.67 -13.99
C LYS A 287 12.27 5.35 -14.37
N ALA A 288 12.97 4.72 -13.44
CA ALA A 288 13.70 3.47 -13.64
C ALA A 288 12.78 2.22 -13.71
N ARG A 289 11.56 2.32 -13.19
CA ARG A 289 10.63 1.19 -13.02
C ARG A 289 9.94 0.83 -14.34
N LYS A 290 9.68 -0.48 -14.56
CA LYS A 290 8.69 -0.93 -15.55
C LYS A 290 7.33 -0.30 -15.21
N LYS A 291 6.65 0.18 -16.23
CA LYS A 291 5.31 0.76 -16.14
C LYS A 291 4.34 -0.01 -17.02
N ALA A 292 3.09 -0.10 -16.62
CA ALA A 292 2.06 -0.76 -17.41
C ALA A 292 2.08 -0.29 -18.88
N PRO A 293 1.98 -1.22 -19.85
CA PRO A 293 1.61 -2.63 -19.73
C PRO A 293 2.76 -3.59 -19.35
N GLU A 294 4.00 -3.13 -19.19
CA GLU A 294 5.08 -3.96 -18.66
C GLU A 294 4.82 -4.34 -17.19
N PHE A 295 5.34 -5.48 -16.74
CA PHE A 295 5.08 -6.04 -15.42
C PHE A 295 6.32 -6.69 -14.79
N TYR A 296 6.19 -6.97 -13.50
CA TYR A 296 7.07 -7.83 -12.71
C TYR A 296 6.31 -9.14 -12.41
N ASP A 297 6.99 -10.29 -12.48
CA ASP A 297 6.43 -11.63 -12.27
C ASP A 297 7.35 -12.57 -11.45
#